data_66a23d96a23889b5b38bd80db0f29e92
#
_entry.id   66a23d96a23889b5b38bd80db0f29e92
#
_cell.length_a   1.000
_cell.length_b   1.000
_cell.length_c   1.000
_cell.angle_alpha   90.00
_cell.angle_beta   90.00
_cell.angle_gamma   90.00
#
_symmetry.space_group_name_H-M   'P 1'
#
loop_
_entity.id
_entity.type
_entity.pdbx_description
1 polymer ?
#
loop_
_entity_poly.entity_id
_entity_poly.type
_entity_poly.pdbx_seq_one_letter_code
_entity_poly.pdbx_strand_id
1 'polypeptide(L)'
;MKILLIYPYWLEERTTTEDMVVVPIGVYYVGAVLKENHYDVEILNWHRINETPEEIEKTFLEKKPDVIGFSILQANRWGGIEIARIAKQIDPKVKIVFGGVSATFLWEHFLTHFPEIDFIVIGEGEYTFLNLVRSIEKGDTHRLDDIKGIAFRKDGKVVRTEPAPLVQDLDQLPVPAKYFEYQHLSLTRGCPGKCNFCGSPAFWGPKVRSHSTAYFVDELQRLYNKGVTFFYFSDDTFSIDKKRVIEICKKILQRNLKITWVAISRVNYMSAEIVAWMRKAGCIQISYGVESGSEKVRTLLNKKIKTTVIKKAFDLTLKYGILPRAYFIYGCPGESRATIQKTVDLIFRIKPLVIHFFILSIFPGTVLYAKLKQNKKLTDDIWKNPIEDIKHFETDPKLSRELVLSFGKTLRAEYYRRLPEIVDTIELVDKKEFYPLHSDFCSRLGMTFDHGDYSGIDAIKNKDKIAAKLYQKALQYHPNARAYLGLGIFNQKKQAYETSIDIVSQGLEYFPDDEQLNVCMAVSLMNTGAYQEALSYLLKFQHLQQTLGLITNCYHALNDFEKAAAFQKKAESFQQA
;
A
#
# COMPACT_ATOMS: atom_id res chain seq x y z
N MET A 1 26.36 16.63 -11.96
CA MET A 1 25.01 16.70 -12.53
C MET A 1 24.00 16.41 -11.46
N LYS A 2 22.95 17.23 -11.32
CA LYS A 2 21.88 17.09 -10.33
C LYS A 2 20.64 16.46 -10.98
N ILE A 3 20.11 15.42 -10.35
CA ILE A 3 19.04 14.60 -10.90
C ILE A 3 17.89 14.56 -9.90
N LEU A 4 16.69 14.90 -10.35
CA LEU A 4 15.46 14.67 -9.58
C LEU A 4 14.71 13.46 -10.15
N LEU A 5 14.32 12.55 -9.28
CA LEU A 5 13.43 11.44 -9.63
C LEU A 5 12.06 11.72 -9.00
N ILE A 6 11.03 11.87 -9.82
CA ILE A 6 9.70 12.33 -9.38
C ILE A 6 8.67 11.24 -9.59
N TYR A 7 7.86 11.01 -8.55
CA TYR A 7 6.60 10.30 -8.66
C TYR A 7 5.46 11.32 -8.63
N PRO A 8 4.83 11.60 -9.79
CA PRO A 8 3.87 12.68 -9.92
C PRO A 8 2.49 12.32 -9.36
N TYR A 9 1.65 13.32 -9.15
CA TYR A 9 0.28 13.18 -8.70
C TYR A 9 -0.62 12.49 -9.74
N TRP A 10 -1.74 11.98 -9.26
CA TRP A 10 -2.75 11.29 -10.06
C TRP A 10 -3.85 12.26 -10.46
N LEU A 11 -4.49 11.98 -11.60
CA LEU A 11 -5.74 12.61 -11.95
C LEU A 11 -6.85 12.17 -11.00
N GLU A 12 -7.87 13.01 -10.83
CA GLU A 12 -9.09 12.61 -10.15
C GLU A 12 -9.78 11.48 -10.94
N GLU A 13 -10.26 10.49 -10.21
CA GLU A 13 -10.94 9.35 -10.81
C GLU A 13 -12.31 9.74 -11.39
N ARG A 14 -12.57 9.35 -12.64
CA ARG A 14 -13.87 9.54 -13.32
C ARG A 14 -15.00 8.72 -12.74
N THR A 15 -14.65 7.65 -12.02
CA THR A 15 -15.60 6.75 -11.36
C THR A 15 -15.06 6.39 -10.00
N THR A 16 -15.92 6.36 -8.98
CA THR A 16 -15.53 5.98 -7.62
C THR A 16 -15.01 4.55 -7.61
N THR A 17 -13.72 4.39 -7.39
CA THR A 17 -13.03 3.14 -7.08
C THR A 17 -12.35 3.26 -5.73
N GLU A 18 -11.89 2.16 -5.19
CA GLU A 18 -11.13 2.18 -3.94
C GLU A 18 -9.68 2.55 -4.24
N ASP A 19 -9.21 3.66 -3.68
CA ASP A 19 -7.85 4.17 -3.89
C ASP A 19 -6.80 3.24 -3.28
N MET A 20 -5.78 2.94 -4.07
CA MET A 20 -4.55 2.31 -3.61
C MET A 20 -3.36 3.13 -4.10
N VAL A 21 -2.86 4.01 -3.25
CA VAL A 21 -1.62 4.75 -3.54
C VAL A 21 -0.43 3.83 -3.29
N VAL A 22 0.28 3.46 -4.35
CA VAL A 22 1.49 2.65 -4.27
C VAL A 22 2.69 3.52 -4.62
N VAL A 23 3.60 3.66 -3.68
CA VAL A 23 4.89 4.33 -3.95
C VAL A 23 5.77 3.38 -4.76
N PRO A 24 6.26 3.79 -5.94
CA PRO A 24 6.98 2.90 -6.84
C PRO A 24 8.39 2.63 -6.34
N ILE A 25 8.64 1.40 -5.95
CA ILE A 25 9.97 0.95 -5.50
C ILE A 25 11.04 1.06 -6.61
N GLY A 26 10.65 0.96 -7.89
CA GLY A 26 11.57 1.05 -9.02
C GLY A 26 12.36 2.37 -9.05
N VAL A 27 11.78 3.46 -8.57
CA VAL A 27 12.48 4.77 -8.47
C VAL A 27 13.68 4.69 -7.53
N TYR A 28 13.54 3.98 -6.42
CA TYR A 28 14.62 3.82 -5.44
C TYR A 28 15.77 2.97 -5.99
N TYR A 29 15.48 1.94 -6.80
CA TYR A 29 16.53 1.17 -7.48
C TYR A 29 17.28 2.00 -8.52
N VAL A 30 16.57 2.78 -9.34
CA VAL A 30 17.19 3.73 -10.28
C VAL A 30 18.05 4.75 -9.53
N GLY A 31 17.50 5.34 -8.45
CA GLY A 31 18.23 6.28 -7.60
C GLY A 31 19.48 5.68 -6.96
N ALA A 32 19.40 4.42 -6.50
CA ALA A 32 20.54 3.73 -5.90
C ALA A 32 21.67 3.47 -6.91
N VAL A 33 21.34 3.07 -8.14
CA VAL A 33 22.33 2.91 -9.22
C VAL A 33 23.02 4.22 -9.54
N LEU A 34 22.28 5.33 -9.57
CA LEU A 34 22.87 6.66 -9.79
C LEU A 34 23.76 7.10 -8.62
N LYS A 35 23.32 6.90 -7.38
CA LYS A 35 24.11 7.21 -6.17
C LYS A 35 25.41 6.40 -6.10
N GLU A 36 25.39 5.10 -6.44
CA GLU A 36 26.59 4.25 -6.53
C GLU A 36 27.57 4.76 -7.60
N ASN A 37 27.07 5.49 -8.61
CA ASN A 37 27.87 6.13 -9.65
C ASN A 37 28.12 7.62 -9.40
N HIS A 38 28.01 8.05 -8.13
CA HIS A 38 28.38 9.39 -7.63
C HIS A 38 27.56 10.57 -8.19
N TYR A 39 26.35 10.32 -8.71
CA TYR A 39 25.44 11.40 -9.09
C TYR A 39 24.73 11.99 -7.88
N ASP A 40 24.43 13.29 -7.93
CA ASP A 40 23.57 13.96 -6.96
C ASP A 40 22.10 13.68 -7.30
N VAL A 41 21.47 12.80 -6.51
CA VAL A 41 20.12 12.31 -6.78
C VAL A 41 19.22 12.56 -5.58
N GLU A 42 18.05 13.11 -5.86
CA GLU A 42 16.97 13.27 -4.89
C GLU A 42 15.69 12.63 -5.45
N ILE A 43 14.91 11.99 -4.57
CA ILE A 43 13.62 11.38 -4.92
C ILE A 43 12.49 12.21 -4.30
N LEU A 44 11.55 12.66 -5.13
CA LEU A 44 10.40 13.45 -4.73
C LEU A 44 9.11 12.65 -4.93
N ASN A 45 8.40 12.38 -3.83
CA ASN A 45 7.08 11.78 -3.88
C ASN A 45 6.02 12.89 -3.92
N TRP A 46 5.62 13.25 -5.12
CA TRP A 46 4.69 14.34 -5.41
C TRP A 46 3.27 13.89 -5.74
N HIS A 47 2.82 12.80 -5.15
CA HIS A 47 1.49 12.25 -5.42
C HIS A 47 0.32 13.18 -5.02
N ARG A 48 0.58 14.25 -4.23
CA ARG A 48 -0.37 15.29 -3.82
C ARG A 48 0.10 16.72 -4.10
N ILE A 49 1.13 16.91 -4.90
CA ILE A 49 1.69 18.24 -5.16
C ILE A 49 0.68 19.19 -5.86
N ASN A 50 -0.36 18.64 -6.49
CA ASN A 50 -1.46 19.40 -7.05
C ASN A 50 -2.27 20.20 -6.00
N GLU A 51 -2.15 19.86 -4.70
CA GLU A 51 -2.71 20.61 -3.58
C GLU A 51 -1.91 21.90 -3.29
N THR A 52 -0.63 21.96 -3.69
CA THR A 52 0.30 23.08 -3.50
C THR A 52 1.16 23.30 -4.75
N PRO A 53 0.57 23.69 -5.89
CA PRO A 53 1.27 23.76 -7.18
C PRO A 53 2.42 24.77 -7.23
N GLU A 54 2.38 25.83 -6.40
CA GLU A 54 3.45 26.81 -6.23
C GLU A 54 4.76 26.20 -5.72
N GLU A 55 4.70 25.08 -5.00
CA GLU A 55 5.89 24.38 -4.53
C GLU A 55 6.68 23.73 -5.68
N ILE A 56 6.05 23.43 -6.82
CA ILE A 56 6.71 22.86 -7.99
C ILE A 56 7.73 23.87 -8.54
N GLU A 57 7.29 25.10 -8.84
CA GLU A 57 8.14 26.16 -9.36
C GLU A 57 9.26 26.50 -8.37
N LYS A 58 8.91 26.70 -7.10
CA LYS A 58 9.87 26.99 -6.03
C LYS A 58 10.96 25.94 -5.97
N THR A 59 10.59 24.66 -5.98
CA THR A 59 11.54 23.54 -5.92
C THR A 59 12.50 23.54 -7.12
N PHE A 60 12.02 23.80 -8.33
CA PHE A 60 12.88 23.81 -9.51
C PHE A 60 13.80 25.02 -9.55
N LEU A 61 13.34 26.20 -9.11
CA LEU A 61 14.18 27.39 -8.98
C LEU A 61 15.30 27.22 -7.95
N GLU A 62 15.01 26.56 -6.83
CA GLU A 62 15.97 26.29 -5.76
C GLU A 62 16.96 25.18 -6.12
N LYS A 63 16.44 24.06 -6.64
CA LYS A 63 17.24 22.86 -6.89
C LYS A 63 18.01 22.87 -8.19
N LYS A 64 17.51 23.55 -9.23
CA LYS A 64 18.10 23.66 -10.58
C LYS A 64 18.60 22.32 -11.12
N PRO A 65 17.71 21.34 -11.34
CA PRO A 65 18.10 20.02 -11.82
C PRO A 65 18.58 20.06 -13.29
N ASP A 66 19.60 19.26 -13.61
CA ASP A 66 20.04 19.05 -14.99
C ASP A 66 19.13 18.02 -15.70
N VAL A 67 18.66 17.03 -14.95
CA VAL A 67 17.79 15.94 -15.44
C VAL A 67 16.66 15.70 -14.45
N ILE A 68 15.45 15.54 -14.98
CA ILE A 68 14.27 15.11 -14.21
C ILE A 68 13.77 13.79 -14.79
N GLY A 69 13.80 12.73 -13.99
CA GLY A 69 13.24 11.42 -14.31
C GLY A 69 11.88 11.23 -13.65
N PHE A 70 10.89 10.78 -14.41
CA PHE A 70 9.54 10.52 -13.91
C PHE A 70 9.21 9.03 -13.93
N SER A 71 8.60 8.54 -12.86
CA SER A 71 8.01 7.19 -12.83
C SER A 71 6.54 7.27 -13.20
N ILE A 72 6.21 6.87 -14.43
CA ILE A 72 4.89 7.05 -15.04
C ILE A 72 4.08 5.76 -15.02
N LEU A 73 3.00 5.77 -14.24
CA LEU A 73 1.87 4.88 -14.34
C LEU A 73 0.77 5.52 -15.19
N GLN A 74 -0.28 4.77 -15.51
CA GLN A 74 -1.35 5.33 -16.34
C GLN A 74 -2.11 6.46 -15.62
N ALA A 75 -2.34 6.31 -14.31
CA ALA A 75 -3.10 7.29 -13.53
C ALA A 75 -2.34 8.62 -13.31
N ASN A 76 -1.01 8.61 -13.24
CA ASN A 76 -0.22 9.80 -12.93
C ASN A 76 0.48 10.45 -14.16
N ARG A 77 0.20 9.94 -15.36
CA ARG A 77 0.90 10.44 -16.55
C ARG A 77 0.66 11.93 -16.83
N TRP A 78 -0.57 12.41 -16.57
CA TRP A 78 -0.89 13.83 -16.77
C TRP A 78 -0.20 14.72 -15.75
N GLY A 79 -0.14 14.33 -14.50
CA GLY A 79 0.66 15.03 -13.50
C GLY A 79 2.13 15.12 -13.91
N GLY A 80 2.69 14.03 -14.48
CA GLY A 80 4.04 14.04 -15.03
C GLY A 80 4.21 15.01 -16.21
N ILE A 81 3.26 15.06 -17.12
CA ILE A 81 3.26 15.99 -18.28
C ILE A 81 3.19 17.45 -17.82
N GLU A 82 2.29 17.77 -16.89
CA GLU A 82 2.13 19.14 -16.37
C GLU A 82 3.36 19.61 -15.62
N ILE A 83 3.95 18.77 -14.76
CA ILE A 83 5.19 19.08 -14.06
C ILE A 83 6.36 19.26 -15.06
N ALA A 84 6.43 18.44 -16.10
CA ALA A 84 7.44 18.57 -17.14
C ALA A 84 7.32 19.90 -17.92
N ARG A 85 6.10 20.37 -18.19
CA ARG A 85 5.84 21.69 -18.81
C ARG A 85 6.36 22.83 -17.93
N ILE A 86 6.04 22.82 -16.65
CA ILE A 86 6.52 23.81 -15.69
C ILE A 86 8.05 23.81 -15.66
N ALA A 87 8.69 22.62 -15.58
CA ALA A 87 10.13 22.51 -15.57
C ALA A 87 10.78 23.12 -16.85
N LYS A 88 10.20 22.86 -18.02
CA LYS A 88 10.68 23.43 -19.31
C LYS A 88 10.43 24.93 -19.45
N GLN A 89 9.41 25.48 -18.82
CA GLN A 89 9.19 26.92 -18.77
C GLN A 89 10.25 27.63 -17.92
N ILE A 90 10.67 27.01 -16.80
CA ILE A 90 11.70 27.55 -15.91
C ILE A 90 13.10 27.41 -16.54
N ASP A 91 13.43 26.22 -17.03
CA ASP A 91 14.69 25.95 -17.72
C ASP A 91 14.46 25.08 -18.97
N PRO A 92 14.46 25.67 -20.18
CA PRO A 92 14.32 24.90 -21.42
C PRO A 92 15.41 23.84 -21.65
N LYS A 93 16.56 23.95 -20.97
CA LYS A 93 17.69 23.02 -21.14
C LYS A 93 17.56 21.77 -20.28
N VAL A 94 16.78 21.79 -19.20
CA VAL A 94 16.57 20.63 -18.35
C VAL A 94 16.11 19.42 -19.18
N LYS A 95 16.69 18.26 -18.94
CA LYS A 95 16.33 17.03 -19.65
C LYS A 95 15.22 16.29 -18.93
N ILE A 96 14.11 16.07 -19.61
CA ILE A 96 12.92 15.37 -19.10
C ILE A 96 12.93 13.93 -19.61
N VAL A 97 12.92 12.98 -18.69
CA VAL A 97 12.94 11.54 -18.98
C VAL A 97 11.75 10.86 -18.32
N PHE A 98 10.90 10.25 -19.14
CA PHE A 98 9.82 9.40 -18.64
C PHE A 98 10.25 7.93 -18.62
N GLY A 99 9.95 7.23 -17.53
CA GLY A 99 10.13 5.79 -17.37
C GLY A 99 8.92 5.15 -16.69
N GLY A 100 8.99 3.86 -16.43
CA GLY A 100 7.90 3.10 -15.81
C GLY A 100 6.96 2.47 -16.82
N VAL A 101 5.87 1.88 -16.30
CA VAL A 101 5.00 0.98 -17.10
C VAL A 101 4.30 1.70 -18.23
N SER A 102 3.69 2.87 -17.95
CA SER A 102 2.96 3.60 -18.98
C SER A 102 3.90 4.18 -20.05
N ALA A 103 5.04 4.73 -19.63
CA ALA A 103 6.05 5.24 -20.55
C ALA A 103 6.58 4.12 -21.47
N THR A 104 6.77 2.91 -20.94
CA THR A 104 7.21 1.74 -21.70
C THR A 104 6.23 1.37 -22.82
N PHE A 105 4.93 1.39 -22.56
CA PHE A 105 3.93 0.95 -23.53
C PHE A 105 3.38 2.07 -24.44
N LEU A 106 3.58 3.32 -24.06
CA LEU A 106 3.12 4.51 -24.81
C LEU A 106 4.29 5.41 -25.25
N TRP A 107 5.51 4.88 -25.39
CA TRP A 107 6.72 5.65 -25.71
C TRP A 107 6.57 6.52 -26.96
N GLU A 108 6.00 5.98 -28.05
CA GLU A 108 5.77 6.68 -29.31
C GLU A 108 4.74 7.80 -29.14
N HIS A 109 3.64 7.50 -28.44
CA HIS A 109 2.59 8.47 -28.16
C HIS A 109 3.13 9.67 -27.37
N PHE A 110 3.89 9.42 -26.29
CA PHE A 110 4.47 10.48 -25.47
C PHE A 110 5.39 11.38 -26.30
N LEU A 111 6.33 10.81 -27.04
CA LEU A 111 7.28 11.60 -27.82
C LEU A 111 6.63 12.29 -29.03
N THR A 112 5.55 11.75 -29.58
CA THR A 112 4.86 12.37 -30.71
C THR A 112 4.04 13.59 -30.28
N HIS A 113 3.42 13.55 -29.09
CA HIS A 113 2.42 14.56 -28.72
C HIS A 113 2.86 15.52 -27.61
N PHE A 114 3.95 15.23 -26.89
CA PHE A 114 4.39 16.03 -25.76
C PHE A 114 5.86 16.46 -25.94
N PRO A 115 6.10 17.64 -26.55
CA PRO A 115 7.44 18.13 -26.86
C PRO A 115 8.32 18.37 -25.64
N GLU A 116 7.72 18.58 -24.48
CA GLU A 116 8.40 18.75 -23.19
C GLU A 116 9.18 17.50 -22.73
N ILE A 117 8.83 16.30 -23.23
CA ILE A 117 9.51 15.05 -22.90
C ILE A 117 10.66 14.82 -23.88
N ASP A 118 11.91 14.76 -23.41
CA ASP A 118 13.07 14.55 -24.26
C ASP A 118 13.33 13.07 -24.55
N PHE A 119 13.19 12.21 -23.52
CA PHE A 119 13.55 10.79 -23.59
C PHE A 119 12.51 9.90 -22.89
N ILE A 120 12.42 8.67 -23.38
CA ILE A 120 11.69 7.59 -22.69
C ILE A 120 12.69 6.48 -22.36
N VAL A 121 12.65 5.99 -21.13
CA VAL A 121 13.32 4.75 -20.71
C VAL A 121 12.30 3.61 -20.74
N ILE A 122 12.57 2.58 -21.54
CA ILE A 122 11.67 1.46 -21.82
C ILE A 122 12.09 0.24 -21.02
N GLY A 123 11.16 -0.34 -20.25
CA GLY A 123 11.40 -1.52 -19.42
C GLY A 123 12.12 -1.20 -18.11
N GLU A 124 13.08 -2.04 -17.72
CA GLU A 124 13.90 -1.84 -16.52
C GLU A 124 14.85 -0.66 -16.70
N GLY A 125 14.74 0.31 -15.82
CA GLY A 125 15.38 1.61 -15.97
C GLY A 125 16.76 1.75 -15.34
N GLU A 126 17.16 0.86 -14.47
CA GLU A 126 18.33 1.04 -13.57
C GLU A 126 19.61 1.36 -14.35
N TYR A 127 20.02 0.50 -15.26
CA TYR A 127 21.24 0.70 -16.05
C TYR A 127 20.99 1.52 -17.32
N THR A 128 19.79 1.42 -17.90
CA THR A 128 19.40 2.21 -19.09
C THR A 128 19.42 3.70 -18.76
N PHE A 129 18.84 4.10 -17.64
CA PHE A 129 18.81 5.49 -17.22
C PHE A 129 20.22 6.01 -16.85
N LEU A 130 21.04 5.19 -16.17
CA LEU A 130 22.45 5.53 -15.92
C LEU A 130 23.22 5.81 -17.21
N ASN A 131 23.07 4.94 -18.22
CA ASN A 131 23.76 5.13 -19.50
C ASN A 131 23.27 6.38 -20.23
N LEU A 132 21.99 6.68 -20.17
CA LEU A 132 21.41 7.91 -20.71
C LEU A 132 21.98 9.15 -20.01
N VAL A 133 22.00 9.15 -18.67
CA VAL A 133 22.57 10.25 -17.86
C VAL A 133 24.04 10.51 -18.21
N ARG A 134 24.84 9.45 -18.36
CA ARG A 134 26.25 9.55 -18.79
C ARG A 134 26.42 10.18 -20.18
N SER A 135 25.53 9.85 -21.11
CA SER A 135 25.54 10.44 -22.46
C SER A 135 25.14 11.91 -22.43
N ILE A 136 24.13 12.27 -21.64
CA ILE A 136 23.69 13.66 -21.45
C ILE A 136 24.82 14.48 -20.82
N GLU A 137 25.49 13.99 -19.81
CA GLU A 137 26.60 14.66 -19.13
C GLU A 137 27.78 14.98 -20.06
N LYS A 138 28.08 14.06 -20.97
CA LYS A 138 29.15 14.24 -21.97
C LYS A 138 28.75 15.13 -23.15
N GLY A 139 27.46 15.49 -23.27
CA GLY A 139 26.93 16.18 -24.45
C GLY A 139 26.99 15.32 -25.72
N ASP A 140 27.14 13.99 -25.59
CA ASP A 140 27.35 13.05 -26.69
C ASP A 140 26.01 12.53 -27.23
N THR A 141 25.32 13.41 -27.94
CA THR A 141 24.01 13.05 -28.56
C THR A 141 24.16 12.10 -29.76
N HIS A 142 25.39 11.92 -30.30
CA HIS A 142 25.62 11.04 -31.44
C HIS A 142 25.62 9.55 -31.05
N ARG A 143 25.78 9.22 -29.78
CA ARG A 143 25.78 7.85 -29.27
C ARG A 143 24.48 7.42 -28.62
N LEU A 144 23.40 8.18 -28.74
CA LEU A 144 22.09 7.78 -28.21
C LEU A 144 21.58 6.48 -28.85
N ASP A 145 21.91 6.23 -30.11
CA ASP A 145 21.54 4.99 -30.82
C ASP A 145 22.19 3.74 -30.22
N ASP A 146 23.32 3.89 -29.53
CA ASP A 146 24.05 2.78 -28.89
C ASP A 146 23.44 2.41 -27.52
N ILE A 147 22.61 3.28 -26.94
CA ILE A 147 21.97 3.04 -25.64
C ILE A 147 20.72 2.20 -25.84
N LYS A 148 20.75 0.94 -25.41
CA LYS A 148 19.60 0.06 -25.50
C LYS A 148 18.49 0.47 -24.54
N GLY A 149 17.24 0.34 -24.96
CA GLY A 149 16.05 0.55 -24.13
C GLY A 149 15.64 2.01 -23.95
N ILE A 150 15.99 2.90 -24.89
CA ILE A 150 15.49 4.27 -24.90
C ILE A 150 14.68 4.58 -26.17
N ALA A 151 13.86 5.63 -26.07
CA ALA A 151 13.26 6.28 -27.24
C ALA A 151 13.42 7.81 -27.11
N PHE A 152 13.59 8.48 -28.27
CA PHE A 152 13.82 9.92 -28.36
C PHE A 152 13.47 10.46 -29.75
N ARG A 153 13.57 11.77 -29.95
CA ARG A 153 13.40 12.40 -31.28
C ARG A 153 14.76 12.53 -31.96
N LYS A 154 14.85 12.05 -33.20
CA LYS A 154 16.00 12.18 -34.07
C LYS A 154 15.54 12.64 -35.45
N ASP A 155 16.10 13.75 -35.96
CA ASP A 155 15.79 14.33 -37.27
C ASP A 155 14.28 14.50 -37.49
N GLY A 156 13.55 14.99 -36.49
CA GLY A 156 12.11 15.20 -36.50
C GLY A 156 11.25 13.93 -36.41
N LYS A 157 11.87 12.76 -36.29
CA LYS A 157 11.18 11.47 -36.14
C LYS A 157 11.35 10.89 -34.73
N VAL A 158 10.33 10.19 -34.27
CA VAL A 158 10.41 9.42 -33.04
C VAL A 158 11.08 8.07 -33.33
N VAL A 159 12.16 7.77 -32.62
CA VAL A 159 12.92 6.53 -32.79
C VAL A 159 13.03 5.78 -31.46
N ARG A 160 13.15 4.47 -31.56
CA ARG A 160 13.39 3.57 -30.42
C ARG A 160 14.62 2.71 -30.71
N THR A 161 15.51 2.62 -29.74
CA THR A 161 16.68 1.77 -29.84
C THR A 161 16.35 0.29 -29.57
N GLU A 162 17.33 -0.59 -29.74
CA GLU A 162 17.23 -2.00 -29.39
C GLU A 162 16.76 -2.17 -27.93
N PRO A 163 15.94 -3.17 -27.63
CA PRO A 163 15.51 -3.45 -26.26
C PRO A 163 16.70 -3.69 -25.33
N ALA A 164 16.66 -3.11 -24.13
CA ALA A 164 17.62 -3.42 -23.09
C ALA A 164 17.38 -4.84 -22.55
N PRO A 165 18.45 -5.60 -22.24
CA PRO A 165 18.32 -6.88 -21.59
C PRO A 165 17.78 -6.71 -20.17
N LEU A 166 16.89 -7.61 -19.73
CA LEU A 166 16.45 -7.64 -18.35
C LEU A 166 17.60 -8.00 -17.41
N VAL A 167 17.64 -7.38 -16.23
CA VAL A 167 18.61 -7.72 -15.18
C VAL A 167 18.35 -9.15 -14.72
N GLN A 168 19.24 -10.09 -15.07
CA GLN A 168 19.04 -11.52 -14.79
C GLN A 168 19.26 -11.85 -13.31
N ASP A 169 20.33 -11.35 -12.73
CA ASP A 169 20.67 -11.47 -11.32
C ASP A 169 20.31 -10.15 -10.62
N LEU A 170 19.21 -10.15 -9.86
CA LEU A 170 18.74 -8.95 -9.19
C LEU A 170 19.67 -8.49 -8.05
N ASP A 171 20.51 -9.38 -7.50
CA ASP A 171 21.44 -9.06 -6.43
C ASP A 171 22.62 -8.20 -6.90
N GLN A 172 22.82 -8.07 -8.22
CA GLN A 172 23.78 -7.12 -8.80
C GLN A 172 23.32 -5.65 -8.67
N LEU A 173 22.03 -5.42 -8.40
CA LEU A 173 21.53 -4.07 -8.16
C LEU A 173 22.01 -3.55 -6.80
N PRO A 174 22.45 -2.29 -6.71
CA PRO A 174 22.74 -1.67 -5.43
C PRO A 174 21.53 -1.70 -4.50
N VAL A 175 21.78 -1.93 -3.21
CA VAL A 175 20.71 -1.94 -2.19
C VAL A 175 20.19 -0.51 -1.96
N PRO A 176 18.95 -0.16 -2.33
CA PRO A 176 18.45 1.21 -2.22
C PRO A 176 18.42 1.72 -0.77
N ALA A 177 18.22 0.83 0.21
CA ALA A 177 18.22 1.13 1.63
C ALA A 177 19.55 1.70 2.17
N LYS A 178 20.66 1.66 1.40
CA LYS A 178 21.89 2.39 1.73
C LYS A 178 21.66 3.91 1.68
N TYR A 179 20.86 4.39 0.74
CA TYR A 179 20.73 5.80 0.38
C TYR A 179 19.40 6.42 0.79
N PHE A 180 18.33 5.61 0.80
CA PHE A 180 16.97 6.09 0.95
C PHE A 180 16.26 5.37 2.10
N GLU A 181 15.14 5.95 2.53
CA GLU A 181 14.19 5.38 3.47
C GLU A 181 12.85 5.15 2.76
N TYR A 182 12.29 3.96 2.91
CA TYR A 182 11.02 3.57 2.30
C TYR A 182 10.45 2.33 3.01
N GLN A 183 9.17 2.03 2.74
CA GLN A 183 8.46 0.92 3.37
C GLN A 183 8.13 -0.22 2.39
N HIS A 184 8.30 0.01 1.09
CA HIS A 184 7.97 -0.97 0.06
C HIS A 184 9.21 -1.75 -0.37
N LEU A 185 9.18 -3.08 -0.21
CA LEU A 185 10.21 -3.98 -0.69
C LEU A 185 9.64 -4.92 -1.76
N SER A 186 10.51 -5.42 -2.63
CA SER A 186 10.16 -6.43 -3.62
C SER A 186 11.21 -7.53 -3.64
N LEU A 187 10.79 -8.76 -3.35
CA LEU A 187 11.62 -9.95 -3.46
C LEU A 187 11.76 -10.40 -4.91
N THR A 188 10.69 -10.20 -5.71
CA THR A 188 10.58 -10.77 -7.06
C THR A 188 10.16 -9.72 -8.08
N ARG A 189 10.55 -9.95 -9.34
CA ARG A 189 10.05 -9.21 -10.50
C ARG A 189 9.34 -10.17 -11.44
N GLY A 190 8.06 -9.91 -11.70
CA GLY A 190 7.22 -10.68 -12.59
C GLY A 190 6.25 -11.63 -11.90
N CYS A 191 5.31 -12.13 -12.69
CA CYS A 191 4.25 -13.04 -12.28
C CYS A 191 4.08 -14.15 -13.33
N PRO A 192 3.92 -15.42 -12.94
CA PRO A 192 3.70 -16.51 -13.89
C PRO A 192 2.27 -16.53 -14.46
N GLY A 193 1.40 -15.63 -13.98
CA GLY A 193 0.04 -15.47 -14.46
C GLY A 193 -0.01 -14.90 -15.87
N LYS A 194 -1.04 -15.27 -16.65
CA LYS A 194 -1.28 -14.75 -18.00
C LYS A 194 -2.66 -14.05 -18.09
N CYS A 195 -3.00 -13.27 -17.07
CA CYS A 195 -4.29 -12.59 -16.99
C CYS A 195 -4.40 -11.54 -18.09
N ASN A 196 -5.53 -11.49 -18.80
CA ASN A 196 -5.72 -10.62 -19.96
C ASN A 196 -5.69 -9.12 -19.65
N PHE A 197 -6.00 -8.76 -18.41
CA PHE A 197 -6.10 -7.39 -17.92
C PHE A 197 -4.81 -6.88 -17.26
N CYS A 198 -3.81 -7.75 -17.07
CA CYS A 198 -2.59 -7.44 -16.33
C CYS A 198 -1.42 -7.15 -17.26
N GLY A 199 -0.72 -6.04 -17.02
CA GLY A 199 0.48 -5.66 -17.76
C GLY A 199 1.78 -6.29 -17.28
N SER A 200 1.79 -6.91 -16.09
CA SER A 200 3.01 -7.46 -15.47
C SER A 200 3.77 -8.44 -16.38
N PRO A 201 3.15 -9.43 -17.04
CA PRO A 201 3.88 -10.34 -17.93
C PRO A 201 4.49 -9.65 -19.16
N ALA A 202 3.86 -8.60 -19.66
CA ALA A 202 4.39 -7.85 -20.80
C ALA A 202 5.56 -6.93 -20.41
N PHE A 203 5.57 -6.43 -19.17
CA PHE A 203 6.62 -5.57 -18.66
C PHE A 203 7.84 -6.36 -18.17
N TRP A 204 7.64 -7.37 -17.31
CA TRP A 204 8.71 -8.14 -16.68
C TRP A 204 9.23 -9.34 -17.50
N GLY A 205 8.53 -9.69 -18.58
CA GLY A 205 8.80 -10.90 -19.33
C GLY A 205 8.21 -12.18 -18.71
N PRO A 206 8.48 -13.35 -19.33
CA PRO A 206 7.79 -14.60 -18.98
C PRO A 206 8.33 -15.30 -17.73
N LYS A 207 9.54 -14.93 -17.27
CA LYS A 207 10.21 -15.57 -16.13
C LYS A 207 10.17 -14.67 -14.91
N VAL A 208 9.87 -15.25 -13.75
CA VAL A 208 10.01 -14.58 -12.47
C VAL A 208 11.48 -14.62 -12.07
N ARG A 209 12.05 -13.47 -11.76
CA ARG A 209 13.41 -13.29 -11.22
C ARG A 209 13.29 -12.89 -9.76
N SER A 210 14.24 -13.25 -8.93
CA SER A 210 14.16 -13.01 -7.49
C SER A 210 15.50 -12.60 -6.93
N HIS A 211 15.47 -11.72 -5.96
CA HIS A 211 16.61 -11.51 -5.07
C HIS A 211 16.92 -12.77 -4.25
N SER A 212 18.15 -12.90 -3.77
CA SER A 212 18.48 -13.88 -2.75
C SER A 212 17.81 -13.52 -1.42
N THR A 213 17.68 -14.52 -0.56
CA THR A 213 17.15 -14.29 0.80
C THR A 213 18.09 -13.40 1.64
N ALA A 214 19.40 -13.44 1.37
CA ALA A 214 20.38 -12.60 2.01
C ALA A 214 20.18 -11.13 1.63
N TYR A 215 20.15 -10.83 0.32
CA TYR A 215 19.94 -9.48 -0.18
C TYR A 215 18.66 -8.86 0.42
N PHE A 216 17.54 -9.57 0.32
CA PHE A 216 16.24 -9.08 0.78
C PHE A 216 16.21 -8.81 2.28
N VAL A 217 16.77 -9.70 3.12
CA VAL A 217 16.78 -9.52 4.57
C VAL A 217 17.81 -8.47 5.00
N ASP A 218 18.91 -8.31 4.27
CA ASP A 218 19.88 -7.24 4.51
C ASP A 218 19.29 -5.86 4.21
N GLU A 219 18.53 -5.72 3.12
CA GLU A 219 17.78 -4.50 2.80
C GLU A 219 16.77 -4.17 3.90
N LEU A 220 15.97 -5.15 4.31
CA LEU A 220 15.00 -5.03 5.39
C LEU A 220 15.66 -4.61 6.71
N GLN A 221 16.79 -5.22 7.08
CA GLN A 221 17.55 -4.88 8.28
C GLN A 221 18.04 -3.43 8.26
N ARG A 222 18.51 -2.94 7.10
CA ARG A 222 18.98 -1.55 6.95
C ARG A 222 17.83 -0.56 7.19
N LEU A 223 16.65 -0.82 6.65
CA LEU A 223 15.46 0.00 6.86
C LEU A 223 14.99 -0.07 8.32
N TYR A 224 15.00 -1.28 8.92
CA TYR A 224 14.68 -1.45 10.33
C TYR A 224 15.61 -0.64 11.25
N ASN A 225 16.91 -0.61 10.96
CA ASN A 225 17.90 0.18 11.70
C ASN A 225 17.68 1.70 11.55
N LYS A 226 16.95 2.15 10.50
CA LYS A 226 16.50 3.52 10.31
C LYS A 226 15.16 3.83 10.99
N GLY A 227 14.58 2.87 11.73
CA GLY A 227 13.32 3.04 12.44
C GLY A 227 12.07 2.53 11.71
N VAL A 228 12.20 1.99 10.50
CA VAL A 228 11.05 1.45 9.75
C VAL A 228 10.65 0.10 10.34
N THR A 229 9.44 0.01 10.90
CA THR A 229 8.93 -1.22 11.56
C THR A 229 7.73 -1.85 10.84
N PHE A 230 7.17 -1.16 9.85
CA PHE A 230 6.07 -1.65 9.03
C PHE A 230 6.45 -1.67 7.55
N PHE A 231 6.18 -2.80 6.86
CA PHE A 231 6.59 -3.00 5.47
C PHE A 231 5.47 -3.51 4.56
N TYR A 232 5.51 -3.06 3.31
CA TYR A 232 4.74 -3.62 2.21
C TYR A 232 5.65 -4.48 1.34
N PHE A 233 5.44 -5.81 1.29
CA PHE A 233 6.10 -6.67 0.32
C PHE A 233 5.30 -6.63 -0.97
N SER A 234 5.74 -5.72 -1.87
CA SER A 234 4.99 -5.24 -3.04
C SER A 234 5.26 -6.07 -4.30
N ASP A 235 5.44 -7.35 -4.13
CA ASP A 235 5.61 -8.32 -5.22
C ASP A 235 4.30 -8.53 -5.99
N ASP A 236 4.39 -8.82 -7.29
CA ASP A 236 3.23 -9.37 -8.03
C ASP A 236 2.75 -10.70 -7.43
N THR A 237 3.64 -11.47 -6.82
CA THR A 237 3.36 -12.75 -6.16
C THR A 237 4.48 -13.14 -5.19
N PHE A 238 4.44 -12.64 -3.97
CA PHE A 238 5.50 -12.87 -2.96
C PHE A 238 5.75 -14.36 -2.69
N SER A 239 4.70 -15.17 -2.59
CA SER A 239 4.80 -16.57 -2.16
C SER A 239 5.11 -17.59 -3.28
N ILE A 240 5.61 -17.14 -4.43
CA ILE A 240 5.86 -18.02 -5.58
C ILE A 240 6.88 -19.13 -5.27
N ASP A 241 7.91 -18.82 -4.49
CA ASP A 241 8.90 -19.77 -4.00
C ASP A 241 8.73 -19.99 -2.49
N LYS A 242 8.05 -21.07 -2.14
CA LYS A 242 7.77 -21.44 -0.75
C LYS A 242 9.04 -21.57 0.10
N LYS A 243 10.10 -22.21 -0.44
CA LYS A 243 11.35 -22.44 0.32
C LYS A 243 12.01 -21.12 0.66
N ARG A 244 12.10 -20.23 -0.33
CA ARG A 244 12.69 -18.89 -0.18
C ARG A 244 11.93 -18.04 0.85
N VAL A 245 10.59 -18.01 0.80
CA VAL A 245 9.78 -17.27 1.76
C VAL A 245 9.96 -17.81 3.19
N ILE A 246 9.98 -19.12 3.37
CA ILE A 246 10.21 -19.72 4.69
C ILE A 246 11.61 -19.36 5.21
N GLU A 247 12.62 -19.37 4.35
CA GLU A 247 13.99 -18.96 4.71
C GLU A 247 14.05 -17.49 5.14
N ILE A 248 13.40 -16.59 4.41
CA ILE A 248 13.27 -15.18 4.77
C ILE A 248 12.62 -15.03 6.15
N CYS A 249 11.49 -15.72 6.39
CA CYS A 249 10.83 -15.70 7.68
C CYS A 249 11.74 -16.16 8.83
N LYS A 250 12.50 -17.24 8.60
CA LYS A 250 13.49 -17.73 9.58
C LYS A 250 14.58 -16.70 9.85
N LYS A 251 15.12 -16.06 8.82
CA LYS A 251 16.15 -15.02 8.96
C LYS A 251 15.63 -13.77 9.69
N ILE A 252 14.38 -13.34 9.45
CA ILE A 252 13.72 -12.26 10.20
C ILE A 252 13.69 -12.58 11.69
N LEU A 253 13.28 -13.81 12.05
CA LEU A 253 13.23 -14.25 13.44
C LEU A 253 14.63 -14.39 14.06
N GLN A 254 15.59 -14.98 13.34
CA GLN A 254 16.98 -15.14 13.80
C GLN A 254 17.67 -13.79 14.08
N ARG A 255 17.37 -12.77 13.26
CA ARG A 255 17.87 -11.40 13.44
C ARG A 255 17.06 -10.60 14.45
N ASN A 256 16.05 -11.19 15.09
CA ASN A 256 15.16 -10.55 16.05
C ASN A 256 14.53 -9.24 15.54
N LEU A 257 14.18 -9.17 14.25
CA LEU A 257 13.55 -8.01 13.66
C LEU A 257 12.08 -7.92 14.11
N LYS A 258 11.77 -6.95 14.94
CA LYS A 258 10.40 -6.72 15.46
C LYS A 258 9.60 -5.88 14.47
N ILE A 259 9.19 -6.51 13.39
CA ILE A 259 8.49 -5.87 12.29
C ILE A 259 7.08 -6.44 12.10
N THR A 260 6.22 -5.64 11.49
CA THR A 260 4.95 -6.10 10.89
C THR A 260 4.98 -5.84 9.39
N TRP A 261 4.35 -6.71 8.62
CA TRP A 261 4.34 -6.57 7.17
C TRP A 261 3.11 -7.18 6.52
N VAL A 262 2.84 -6.70 5.32
CA VAL A 262 1.75 -7.18 4.46
C VAL A 262 2.33 -7.65 3.13
N ALA A 263 1.64 -8.59 2.45
CA ALA A 263 2.09 -9.10 1.16
C ALA A 263 0.94 -9.27 0.17
N ILE A 264 1.27 -9.22 -1.12
CA ILE A 264 0.39 -9.62 -2.21
C ILE A 264 0.80 -10.99 -2.69
N SER A 265 -0.15 -11.88 -2.90
CA SER A 265 0.12 -13.24 -3.36
C SER A 265 -1.00 -13.84 -4.20
N ARG A 266 -0.70 -14.98 -4.81
CA ARG A 266 -1.70 -15.80 -5.50
C ARG A 266 -2.11 -16.97 -4.62
N VAL A 267 -3.41 -17.25 -4.59
CA VAL A 267 -4.01 -18.34 -3.79
C VAL A 267 -3.37 -19.73 -4.05
N ASN A 268 -2.81 -19.94 -5.24
CA ASN A 268 -2.21 -21.22 -5.65
C ASN A 268 -0.97 -21.62 -4.83
N TYR A 269 -0.29 -20.66 -4.20
CA TYR A 269 0.99 -20.87 -3.52
C TYR A 269 0.87 -20.97 -2.00
N MET A 270 -0.36 -20.99 -1.46
CA MET A 270 -0.60 -21.05 -0.02
C MET A 270 -0.65 -22.48 0.51
N SER A 271 0.05 -22.74 1.60
CA SER A 271 -0.04 -23.97 2.40
C SER A 271 0.02 -23.61 3.89
N ALA A 272 -0.41 -24.52 4.75
CA ALA A 272 -0.37 -24.29 6.20
C ALA A 272 1.03 -23.91 6.71
N GLU A 273 2.07 -24.55 6.16
CA GLU A 273 3.46 -24.30 6.56
C GLU A 273 3.93 -22.87 6.21
N ILE A 274 3.70 -22.42 4.95
CA ILE A 274 4.14 -21.07 4.55
C ILE A 274 3.40 -19.99 5.34
N VAL A 275 2.08 -20.16 5.53
CA VAL A 275 1.25 -19.20 6.30
C VAL A 275 1.69 -19.13 7.75
N ALA A 276 2.00 -20.28 8.37
CA ALA A 276 2.51 -20.35 9.74
C ALA A 276 3.84 -19.59 9.91
N TRP A 277 4.80 -19.79 8.99
CA TRP A 277 6.08 -19.09 9.03
C TRP A 277 5.91 -17.59 8.77
N MET A 278 5.08 -17.20 7.80
CA MET A 278 4.77 -15.80 7.53
C MET A 278 4.20 -15.13 8.79
N ARG A 279 3.22 -15.75 9.47
CA ARG A 279 2.64 -15.19 10.70
C ARG A 279 3.67 -15.02 11.80
N LYS A 280 4.49 -16.04 12.07
CA LYS A 280 5.56 -15.98 13.07
C LYS A 280 6.55 -14.84 12.79
N ALA A 281 6.84 -14.57 11.52
CA ALA A 281 7.75 -13.51 11.08
C ALA A 281 7.10 -12.12 10.97
N GLY A 282 5.88 -11.93 11.49
CA GLY A 282 5.23 -10.61 11.55
C GLY A 282 4.29 -10.29 10.40
N CYS A 283 3.93 -11.25 9.53
CA CYS A 283 2.89 -11.02 8.53
C CYS A 283 1.52 -10.83 9.19
N ILE A 284 0.89 -9.69 8.93
CA ILE A 284 -0.43 -9.36 9.49
C ILE A 284 -1.55 -9.40 8.44
N GLN A 285 -1.22 -9.34 7.15
CA GLN A 285 -2.19 -9.35 6.06
C GLN A 285 -1.61 -9.96 4.79
N ILE A 286 -2.44 -10.74 4.08
CA ILE A 286 -2.14 -11.21 2.74
C ILE A 286 -3.29 -10.84 1.80
N SER A 287 -2.95 -10.18 0.67
CA SER A 287 -3.89 -9.76 -0.35
C SER A 287 -3.89 -10.75 -1.52
N TYR A 288 -5.08 -11.16 -1.95
CA TYR A 288 -5.29 -12.13 -3.02
C TYR A 288 -6.16 -11.57 -4.13
N GLY A 289 -5.69 -11.64 -5.38
CA GLY A 289 -6.52 -11.39 -6.56
C GLY A 289 -7.47 -12.57 -6.81
N VAL A 290 -8.74 -12.40 -6.48
CA VAL A 290 -9.83 -13.36 -6.73
C VAL A 290 -10.55 -13.04 -8.03
N GLU A 291 -10.71 -11.77 -8.32
CA GLU A 291 -11.32 -11.08 -9.46
C GLU A 291 -12.84 -11.27 -9.54
N SER A 292 -13.36 -12.51 -9.55
CA SER A 292 -14.79 -12.78 -9.65
C SER A 292 -15.17 -14.10 -8.96
N GLY A 293 -16.37 -14.18 -8.42
CA GLY A 293 -16.97 -15.43 -7.94
C GLY A 293 -17.41 -16.37 -9.08
N SER A 294 -17.55 -15.85 -10.29
CA SER A 294 -17.92 -16.63 -11.47
C SER A 294 -16.71 -17.25 -12.14
N GLU A 295 -16.65 -18.58 -12.22
CA GLU A 295 -15.59 -19.28 -12.95
C GLU A 295 -15.56 -18.93 -14.45
N LYS A 296 -16.74 -18.66 -15.04
CA LYS A 296 -16.86 -18.20 -16.41
C LYS A 296 -16.15 -16.84 -16.60
N VAL A 297 -16.38 -15.88 -15.71
CA VAL A 297 -15.71 -14.56 -15.77
C VAL A 297 -14.21 -14.72 -15.55
N ARG A 298 -13.76 -15.50 -14.56
CA ARG A 298 -12.34 -15.78 -14.34
C ARG A 298 -11.68 -16.43 -15.58
N THR A 299 -12.38 -17.31 -16.28
CA THR A 299 -11.89 -17.92 -17.53
C THR A 299 -11.75 -16.88 -18.64
N LEU A 300 -12.73 -15.97 -18.81
CA LEU A 300 -12.66 -14.88 -19.78
C LEU A 300 -11.51 -13.90 -19.47
N LEU A 301 -11.20 -13.69 -18.19
CA LEU A 301 -10.06 -12.91 -17.73
C LEU A 301 -8.72 -13.68 -17.78
N ASN A 302 -8.72 -14.94 -18.19
CA ASN A 302 -7.58 -15.87 -18.18
C ASN A 302 -6.91 -16.01 -16.80
N LYS A 303 -7.69 -15.86 -15.72
CA LYS A 303 -7.19 -15.94 -14.34
C LYS A 303 -6.89 -17.38 -13.87
N LYS A 304 -7.45 -18.40 -14.46
CA LYS A 304 -7.17 -19.85 -14.25
C LYS A 304 -6.99 -20.28 -12.79
N ILE A 305 -7.89 -19.90 -11.90
CA ILE A 305 -7.93 -20.35 -10.50
C ILE A 305 -9.29 -20.98 -10.18
N LYS A 306 -9.27 -22.12 -9.47
CA LYS A 306 -10.48 -22.84 -9.04
C LYS A 306 -11.01 -22.28 -7.73
N THR A 307 -12.32 -22.28 -7.55
CA THR A 307 -12.99 -21.81 -6.32
C THR A 307 -12.51 -22.56 -5.07
N THR A 308 -12.23 -23.86 -5.18
CA THR A 308 -11.70 -24.68 -4.06
C THR A 308 -10.33 -24.22 -3.59
N VAL A 309 -9.45 -23.81 -4.53
CA VAL A 309 -8.10 -23.28 -4.21
C VAL A 309 -8.21 -21.92 -3.53
N ILE A 310 -9.11 -21.07 -4.00
CA ILE A 310 -9.40 -19.77 -3.37
C ILE A 310 -9.83 -19.99 -1.91
N LYS A 311 -10.85 -20.84 -1.70
CA LYS A 311 -11.36 -21.13 -0.35
C LYS A 311 -10.25 -21.63 0.57
N LYS A 312 -9.46 -22.60 0.12
CA LYS A 312 -8.34 -23.15 0.91
C LYS A 312 -7.34 -22.10 1.35
N ALA A 313 -6.96 -21.18 0.45
CA ALA A 313 -6.00 -20.12 0.77
C ALA A 313 -6.55 -19.15 1.84
N PHE A 314 -7.81 -18.72 1.69
CA PHE A 314 -8.46 -17.84 2.65
C PHE A 314 -8.64 -18.51 4.02
N ASP A 315 -9.12 -19.76 4.05
CA ASP A 315 -9.28 -20.54 5.29
C ASP A 315 -7.94 -20.69 6.03
N LEU A 316 -6.84 -21.00 5.32
CA LEU A 316 -5.51 -21.12 5.92
C LEU A 316 -5.03 -19.78 6.48
N THR A 317 -5.17 -18.70 5.70
CA THR A 317 -4.73 -17.36 6.10
C THR A 317 -5.44 -16.93 7.38
N LEU A 318 -6.78 -17.10 7.41
CA LEU A 318 -7.59 -16.74 8.58
C LEU A 318 -7.26 -17.61 9.80
N LYS A 319 -7.13 -18.93 9.63
CA LYS A 319 -6.83 -19.87 10.74
C LYS A 319 -5.53 -19.56 11.48
N TYR A 320 -4.54 -19.01 10.81
CA TYR A 320 -3.28 -18.61 11.44
C TYR A 320 -3.27 -17.16 11.96
N GLY A 321 -4.39 -16.46 11.93
CA GLY A 321 -4.50 -15.09 12.44
C GLY A 321 -3.78 -14.07 11.54
N ILE A 322 -3.85 -14.26 10.23
CA ILE A 322 -3.46 -13.29 9.22
C ILE A 322 -4.75 -12.77 8.56
N LEU A 323 -4.86 -11.46 8.37
CA LEU A 323 -6.01 -10.83 7.74
C LEU A 323 -6.04 -11.15 6.23
N PRO A 324 -7.03 -11.92 5.74
CA PRO A 324 -7.17 -12.18 4.31
C PRO A 324 -7.87 -11.01 3.62
N ARG A 325 -7.16 -10.32 2.71
CA ARG A 325 -7.72 -9.27 1.84
C ARG A 325 -8.06 -9.88 0.48
N ALA A 326 -9.22 -9.55 -0.06
CA ALA A 326 -9.63 -9.99 -1.39
C ALA A 326 -9.71 -8.81 -2.37
N TYR A 327 -9.16 -8.99 -3.57
CA TYR A 327 -9.37 -8.10 -4.70
C TYR A 327 -10.38 -8.70 -5.65
N PHE A 328 -11.42 -7.94 -5.97
CA PHE A 328 -12.44 -8.26 -6.96
C PHE A 328 -12.48 -7.20 -8.04
N ILE A 329 -12.78 -7.65 -9.25
CA ILE A 329 -12.98 -6.76 -10.40
C ILE A 329 -14.40 -6.97 -10.90
N TYR A 330 -15.11 -5.90 -11.18
CA TYR A 330 -16.45 -5.91 -11.78
C TYR A 330 -16.50 -5.04 -13.05
N GLY A 331 -17.57 -5.16 -13.84
CA GLY A 331 -17.61 -4.61 -15.20
C GLY A 331 -16.78 -5.43 -16.18
N CYS A 332 -16.63 -6.74 -15.93
CA CYS A 332 -15.84 -7.67 -16.72
C CYS A 332 -16.57 -8.19 -17.96
N PRO A 333 -15.83 -8.68 -18.98
CA PRO A 333 -16.45 -9.36 -20.12
C PRO A 333 -17.40 -10.48 -19.69
N GLY A 334 -18.63 -10.47 -20.24
CA GLY A 334 -19.64 -11.50 -19.96
C GLY A 334 -20.24 -11.45 -18.56
N GLU A 335 -20.08 -10.36 -17.84
CA GLU A 335 -20.66 -10.16 -16.53
C GLU A 335 -22.14 -9.80 -16.59
N SER A 336 -22.88 -10.16 -15.55
CA SER A 336 -24.31 -9.98 -15.42
C SER A 336 -24.71 -10.00 -13.94
N ARG A 337 -25.95 -9.64 -13.59
CA ARG A 337 -26.48 -9.74 -12.23
C ARG A 337 -26.28 -11.15 -11.63
N ALA A 338 -26.46 -12.21 -12.45
CA ALA A 338 -26.26 -13.59 -12.00
C ALA A 338 -24.79 -13.91 -11.67
N THR A 339 -23.82 -13.35 -12.41
CA THR A 339 -22.39 -13.54 -12.10
C THR A 339 -21.95 -12.70 -10.89
N ILE A 340 -22.54 -11.54 -10.68
CA ILE A 340 -22.36 -10.72 -9.47
C ILE A 340 -22.89 -11.47 -8.24
N GLN A 341 -24.07 -12.10 -8.33
CA GLN A 341 -24.57 -12.93 -7.23
C GLN A 341 -23.59 -14.06 -6.87
N LYS A 342 -22.98 -14.73 -7.86
CA LYS A 342 -21.93 -15.73 -7.60
C LYS A 342 -20.71 -15.12 -6.89
N THR A 343 -20.40 -13.85 -7.14
CA THR A 343 -19.33 -13.15 -6.43
C THR A 343 -19.72 -12.88 -4.98
N VAL A 344 -20.95 -12.42 -4.73
CA VAL A 344 -21.50 -12.28 -3.37
C VAL A 344 -21.44 -13.62 -2.63
N ASP A 345 -21.92 -14.70 -3.26
CA ASP A 345 -21.93 -16.04 -2.64
C ASP A 345 -20.51 -16.54 -2.32
N LEU A 346 -19.52 -16.25 -3.20
CA LEU A 346 -18.13 -16.60 -2.95
C LEU A 346 -17.55 -15.83 -1.78
N ILE A 347 -17.80 -14.52 -1.68
CA ILE A 347 -17.33 -13.67 -0.58
C ILE A 347 -17.70 -14.31 0.77
N PHE A 348 -18.94 -14.77 0.95
CA PHE A 348 -19.37 -15.39 2.21
C PHE A 348 -18.74 -16.77 2.45
N ARG A 349 -18.36 -17.49 1.41
CA ARG A 349 -17.66 -18.78 1.55
C ARG A 349 -16.19 -18.63 1.92
N ILE A 350 -15.51 -17.56 1.45
CA ILE A 350 -14.08 -17.35 1.67
C ILE A 350 -13.78 -16.41 2.84
N LYS A 351 -14.79 -15.68 3.33
CA LYS A 351 -14.72 -14.85 4.54
C LYS A 351 -13.55 -13.85 4.55
N PRO A 352 -13.39 -13.00 3.54
CA PRO A 352 -12.37 -11.97 3.57
C PRO A 352 -12.68 -10.97 4.66
N LEU A 353 -11.66 -10.50 5.37
CA LEU A 353 -11.80 -9.47 6.41
C LEU A 353 -11.54 -8.06 5.89
N VAL A 354 -10.95 -7.93 4.71
CA VAL A 354 -10.89 -6.68 3.93
C VAL A 354 -11.14 -7.04 2.47
N ILE A 355 -11.81 -6.15 1.77
CA ILE A 355 -12.15 -6.34 0.36
C ILE A 355 -11.97 -5.03 -0.40
N HIS A 356 -11.45 -5.13 -1.64
CA HIS A 356 -11.46 -4.03 -2.59
C HIS A 356 -12.17 -4.46 -3.88
N PHE A 357 -13.02 -3.56 -4.39
CA PHE A 357 -13.79 -3.76 -5.60
C PHE A 357 -13.37 -2.73 -6.65
N PHE A 358 -12.68 -3.20 -7.69
CA PHE A 358 -12.24 -2.36 -8.80
C PHE A 358 -13.14 -2.53 -10.03
N ILE A 359 -13.39 -1.44 -10.75
CA ILE A 359 -13.97 -1.52 -12.10
C ILE A 359 -12.86 -1.97 -13.04
N LEU A 360 -13.17 -2.90 -13.96
CA LEU A 360 -12.19 -3.37 -14.93
C LEU A 360 -11.72 -2.20 -15.81
N SER A 361 -10.47 -1.83 -15.62
CA SER A 361 -9.77 -0.84 -16.43
C SER A 361 -8.88 -1.52 -17.48
N ILE A 362 -8.75 -0.91 -18.63
CA ILE A 362 -7.98 -1.41 -19.77
C ILE A 362 -6.77 -0.50 -19.97
N PHE A 363 -5.59 -1.06 -19.80
CA PHE A 363 -4.33 -0.34 -19.87
C PHE A 363 -3.47 -0.77 -21.05
N PRO A 364 -2.65 0.14 -21.61
CA PRO A 364 -1.60 -0.21 -22.56
C PRO A 364 -0.71 -1.33 -22.03
N GLY A 365 -0.23 -2.22 -22.91
CA GLY A 365 0.55 -3.39 -22.55
C GLY A 365 -0.27 -4.61 -22.11
N THR A 366 -1.60 -4.50 -21.97
CA THR A 366 -2.47 -5.64 -21.67
C THR A 366 -3.02 -6.32 -22.93
N VAL A 367 -3.37 -7.60 -22.81
CA VAL A 367 -4.00 -8.36 -23.90
C VAL A 367 -5.36 -7.74 -24.29
N LEU A 368 -6.10 -7.22 -23.31
CA LEU A 368 -7.38 -6.54 -23.57
C LEU A 368 -7.17 -5.30 -24.43
N TYR A 369 -6.18 -4.48 -24.11
CA TYR A 369 -5.84 -3.28 -24.87
C TYR A 369 -5.44 -3.62 -26.33
N ALA A 370 -4.55 -4.61 -26.50
CA ALA A 370 -4.10 -5.04 -27.80
C ALA A 370 -5.27 -5.53 -28.69
N LYS A 371 -6.22 -6.28 -28.11
CA LYS A 371 -7.42 -6.73 -28.82
C LYS A 371 -8.32 -5.58 -29.28
N LEU A 372 -8.48 -4.55 -28.45
CA LEU A 372 -9.29 -3.38 -28.82
C LEU A 372 -8.65 -2.61 -29.98
N LYS A 373 -7.32 -2.42 -29.97
CA LYS A 373 -6.59 -1.80 -31.08
C LYS A 373 -6.72 -2.64 -32.36
N GLN A 374 -6.51 -3.94 -32.29
CA GLN A 374 -6.63 -4.84 -33.43
C GLN A 374 -8.04 -4.80 -34.07
N ASN A 375 -9.08 -4.70 -33.25
CA ASN A 375 -10.46 -4.60 -33.71
C ASN A 375 -10.87 -3.17 -34.14
N LYS A 376 -9.93 -2.22 -34.21
CA LYS A 376 -10.16 -0.80 -34.55
C LYS A 376 -11.20 -0.11 -33.64
N LYS A 377 -11.41 -0.62 -32.41
CA LYS A 377 -12.29 -0.01 -31.42
C LYS A 377 -11.58 1.08 -30.60
N LEU A 378 -10.26 1.16 -30.71
CA LEU A 378 -9.43 2.07 -29.95
C LEU A 378 -8.17 2.42 -30.73
N THR A 379 -7.74 3.69 -30.63
CA THR A 379 -6.41 4.17 -31.02
C THR A 379 -5.73 4.81 -29.82
N ASP A 380 -4.40 4.97 -29.88
CA ASP A 380 -3.65 5.65 -28.81
C ASP A 380 -3.99 7.14 -28.72
N ASP A 381 -4.71 7.72 -29.69
CA ASP A 381 -5.17 9.11 -29.65
C ASP A 381 -6.07 9.43 -28.46
N ILE A 382 -6.75 8.43 -27.90
CA ILE A 382 -7.55 8.61 -26.68
C ILE A 382 -6.70 9.16 -25.52
N TRP A 383 -5.41 8.85 -25.49
CA TRP A 383 -4.49 9.29 -24.47
C TRP A 383 -4.02 10.75 -24.60
N LYS A 384 -4.45 11.45 -25.66
CA LYS A 384 -4.36 12.92 -25.76
C LYS A 384 -5.29 13.62 -24.79
N ASN A 385 -6.32 12.92 -24.31
CA ASN A 385 -7.25 13.44 -23.33
C ASN A 385 -6.73 13.18 -21.89
N PRO A 386 -7.01 14.08 -20.93
CA PRO A 386 -6.65 13.92 -19.54
C PRO A 386 -7.59 12.92 -18.85
N ILE A 387 -7.42 11.64 -19.13
CA ILE A 387 -8.14 10.53 -18.52
C ILE A 387 -7.15 9.56 -17.90
N GLU A 388 -7.47 8.99 -16.74
CA GLU A 388 -6.58 8.06 -16.03
C GLU A 388 -6.59 6.65 -16.65
N ASP A 389 -7.73 6.23 -17.24
CA ASP A 389 -7.89 4.90 -17.84
C ASP A 389 -9.08 4.81 -18.80
N ILE A 390 -9.27 3.62 -19.37
CA ILE A 390 -10.46 3.24 -20.15
C ILE A 390 -11.16 2.14 -19.38
N LYS A 391 -12.40 2.36 -18.97
CA LYS A 391 -13.20 1.33 -18.32
C LYS A 391 -13.74 0.35 -19.37
N HIS A 392 -13.74 -0.95 -19.08
CA HIS A 392 -14.16 -1.97 -20.03
C HIS A 392 -15.60 -1.75 -20.54
N PHE A 393 -16.51 -1.29 -19.67
CA PHE A 393 -17.90 -1.03 -20.05
C PHE A 393 -18.04 0.04 -21.15
N GLU A 394 -17.08 0.96 -21.27
CA GLU A 394 -17.06 1.99 -22.33
C GLU A 394 -16.80 1.39 -23.73
N THR A 395 -16.32 0.16 -23.77
CA THR A 395 -15.98 -0.58 -25.00
C THR A 395 -16.90 -1.78 -25.28
N ASP A 396 -17.79 -2.14 -24.34
CA ASP A 396 -18.73 -3.27 -24.43
C ASP A 396 -20.19 -2.79 -24.42
N PRO A 397 -20.90 -2.85 -25.54
CA PRO A 397 -22.28 -2.35 -25.63
C PRO A 397 -23.28 -3.14 -24.77
N LYS A 398 -22.88 -4.29 -24.19
CA LYS A 398 -23.71 -5.08 -23.28
C LYS A 398 -23.65 -4.61 -21.84
N LEU A 399 -22.76 -3.69 -21.51
CA LEU A 399 -22.52 -3.16 -20.18
C LEU A 399 -22.72 -1.64 -20.20
N SER A 400 -23.82 -1.14 -19.64
CA SER A 400 -23.95 0.29 -19.41
C SER A 400 -23.21 0.72 -18.14
N ARG A 401 -22.84 2.01 -18.06
CA ARG A 401 -22.25 2.62 -16.87
C ARG A 401 -23.11 2.40 -15.63
N GLU A 402 -24.41 2.66 -15.75
CA GLU A 402 -25.39 2.52 -14.65
C GLU A 402 -25.46 1.08 -14.15
N LEU A 403 -25.46 0.11 -15.07
CA LEU A 403 -25.47 -1.31 -14.72
C LEU A 403 -24.19 -1.69 -13.96
N VAL A 404 -23.02 -1.30 -14.44
CA VAL A 404 -21.73 -1.62 -13.79
C VAL A 404 -21.62 -0.94 -12.42
N LEU A 405 -22.01 0.32 -12.30
CA LEU A 405 -22.04 1.00 -11.00
C LEU A 405 -23.02 0.34 -10.03
N SER A 406 -24.16 -0.19 -10.53
CA SER A 406 -25.09 -0.95 -9.71
C SER A 406 -24.47 -2.25 -9.17
N PHE A 407 -23.59 -2.90 -9.92
CA PHE A 407 -22.84 -4.07 -9.47
C PHE A 407 -21.94 -3.73 -8.28
N GLY A 408 -21.16 -2.66 -8.37
CA GLY A 408 -20.30 -2.20 -7.29
C GLY A 408 -21.09 -1.85 -6.02
N LYS A 409 -22.24 -1.16 -6.17
CA LYS A 409 -23.14 -0.86 -5.04
C LYS A 409 -23.65 -2.15 -4.37
N THR A 410 -24.09 -3.14 -5.15
CA THR A 410 -24.56 -4.43 -4.64
C THR A 410 -23.47 -5.17 -3.88
N LEU A 411 -22.27 -5.26 -4.47
CA LEU A 411 -21.13 -5.96 -3.87
C LEU A 411 -20.75 -5.35 -2.51
N ARG A 412 -20.61 -4.01 -2.43
CA ARG A 412 -20.27 -3.30 -1.20
C ARG A 412 -21.37 -3.42 -0.15
N ALA A 413 -22.62 -3.20 -0.54
CA ALA A 413 -23.75 -3.26 0.39
C ALA A 413 -23.89 -4.65 1.02
N GLU A 414 -23.84 -5.72 0.21
CA GLU A 414 -23.92 -7.10 0.70
C GLU A 414 -22.74 -7.46 1.61
N TYR A 415 -21.51 -7.07 1.23
CA TYR A 415 -20.34 -7.34 2.04
C TYR A 415 -20.43 -6.67 3.41
N TYR A 416 -20.62 -5.34 3.46
CA TYR A 416 -20.62 -4.59 4.72
C TYR A 416 -21.81 -4.98 5.62
N ARG A 417 -22.97 -5.25 5.05
CA ARG A 417 -24.15 -5.71 5.81
C ARG A 417 -23.87 -7.02 6.56
N ARG A 418 -23.12 -7.93 5.96
CA ARG A 418 -22.85 -9.28 6.50
C ARG A 418 -21.44 -9.44 7.10
N LEU A 419 -20.62 -8.41 7.10
CA LEU A 419 -19.30 -8.47 7.70
C LEU A 419 -19.33 -8.87 9.19
N PRO A 420 -20.31 -8.44 10.03
CA PRO A 420 -20.46 -8.92 11.39
C PRO A 420 -20.61 -10.45 11.49
N GLU A 421 -21.40 -11.07 10.61
CA GLU A 421 -21.57 -12.52 10.54
C GLU A 421 -20.24 -13.23 10.20
N ILE A 422 -19.46 -12.65 9.28
CA ILE A 422 -18.13 -13.18 8.93
C ILE A 422 -17.21 -13.18 10.15
N VAL A 423 -17.18 -12.07 10.89
CA VAL A 423 -16.33 -11.91 12.08
C VAL A 423 -16.70 -12.92 13.16
N ASP A 424 -17.99 -13.17 13.38
CA ASP A 424 -18.49 -14.14 14.38
C ASP A 424 -18.08 -15.59 14.08
N THR A 425 -17.79 -15.90 12.82
CA THR A 425 -17.38 -17.26 12.39
C THR A 425 -15.86 -17.47 12.35
N ILE A 426 -15.06 -16.55 12.88
CA ILE A 426 -13.60 -16.67 12.88
C ILE A 426 -13.16 -17.77 13.86
N GLU A 427 -12.52 -18.80 13.29
CA GLU A 427 -11.87 -19.88 14.03
C GLU A 427 -10.36 -19.84 13.79
N LEU A 428 -9.58 -19.77 14.87
CA LEU A 428 -8.13 -19.75 14.82
C LEU A 428 -7.59 -21.14 15.20
N VAL A 429 -6.40 -21.48 14.70
CA VAL A 429 -5.77 -22.77 15.02
C VAL A 429 -5.44 -22.84 16.50
N ASP A 430 -5.86 -23.92 17.17
CA ASP A 430 -5.56 -24.15 18.59
C ASP A 430 -4.13 -24.70 18.76
N LYS A 431 -3.16 -23.78 18.81
CA LYS A 431 -1.75 -24.05 19.07
C LYS A 431 -1.18 -22.96 19.97
N LYS A 432 -0.75 -23.31 21.18
CA LYS A 432 -0.26 -22.37 22.19
C LYS A 432 0.80 -21.40 21.67
N GLU A 433 1.67 -21.86 20.77
CA GLU A 433 2.71 -21.04 20.15
C GLU A 433 2.17 -19.85 19.31
N PHE A 434 0.88 -19.89 18.90
CA PHE A 434 0.21 -18.82 18.16
C PHE A 434 -0.68 -17.93 19.05
N TYR A 435 -0.87 -18.24 20.32
CA TYR A 435 -1.80 -17.48 21.19
C TYR A 435 -1.44 -15.99 21.28
N PRO A 436 -0.17 -15.57 21.47
CA PRO A 436 0.16 -14.14 21.43
C PRO A 436 -0.17 -13.49 20.06
N LEU A 437 0.04 -14.24 18.97
CA LEU A 437 -0.26 -13.78 17.61
C LEU A 437 -1.77 -13.73 17.34
N HIS A 438 -2.55 -14.65 17.91
CA HIS A 438 -4.01 -14.63 17.84
C HIS A 438 -4.59 -13.46 18.63
N SER A 439 -4.03 -13.16 19.78
CA SER A 439 -4.38 -11.97 20.55
C SER A 439 -4.10 -10.68 19.77
N ASP A 440 -2.91 -10.56 19.16
CA ASP A 440 -2.59 -9.43 18.29
C ASP A 440 -3.54 -9.32 17.08
N PHE A 441 -3.87 -10.44 16.44
CA PHE A 441 -4.82 -10.45 15.31
C PHE A 441 -6.23 -9.97 15.73
N CYS A 442 -6.78 -10.53 16.82
CA CYS A 442 -8.12 -10.15 17.29
C CYS A 442 -8.15 -8.68 17.72
N SER A 443 -7.14 -8.20 18.43
CA SER A 443 -7.09 -6.80 18.88
C SER A 443 -6.93 -5.82 17.71
N ARG A 444 -6.11 -6.11 16.71
CA ARG A 444 -6.01 -5.30 15.48
C ARG A 444 -7.34 -5.27 14.72
N LEU A 445 -7.98 -6.42 14.57
CA LEU A 445 -9.30 -6.47 13.91
C LEU A 445 -10.34 -5.67 14.70
N GLY A 446 -10.31 -5.71 16.04
CA GLY A 446 -11.16 -4.87 16.89
C GLY A 446 -10.98 -3.38 16.59
N MET A 447 -9.74 -2.92 16.46
CA MET A 447 -9.44 -1.52 16.13
C MET A 447 -10.08 -1.07 14.81
N THR A 448 -10.16 -1.94 13.78
CA THR A 448 -10.76 -1.54 12.50
C THR A 448 -12.22 -1.14 12.64
N PHE A 449 -12.94 -1.74 13.59
CA PHE A 449 -14.35 -1.43 13.88
C PHE A 449 -14.52 -0.24 14.84
N ASP A 450 -13.60 -0.05 15.78
CA ASP A 450 -13.70 0.98 16.80
C ASP A 450 -13.31 2.38 16.25
N HIS A 451 -12.16 2.49 15.61
CA HIS A 451 -11.62 3.77 15.12
C HIS A 451 -10.84 3.67 13.79
N GLY A 452 -10.78 2.48 13.17
CA GLY A 452 -10.13 2.27 11.87
C GLY A 452 -11.12 2.29 10.71
N ASP A 453 -10.75 1.62 9.60
CA ASP A 453 -11.42 1.68 8.29
C ASP A 453 -12.94 1.41 8.34
N TYR A 454 -13.40 0.57 9.27
CA TYR A 454 -14.81 0.21 9.38
C TYR A 454 -15.62 1.14 10.28
N SER A 455 -14.97 1.98 11.08
CA SER A 455 -15.65 2.86 12.04
C SER A 455 -16.57 3.89 11.34
N GLY A 456 -16.17 4.39 10.16
CA GLY A 456 -16.93 5.34 9.36
C GLY A 456 -18.01 4.72 8.44
N ILE A 457 -18.16 3.37 8.37
CA ILE A 457 -19.05 2.72 7.41
C ILE A 457 -20.43 2.47 8.04
N ASP A 458 -21.44 3.25 7.67
CA ASP A 458 -22.82 3.18 8.24
C ASP A 458 -23.54 1.86 7.98
N ALA A 459 -23.19 1.16 6.91
CA ALA A 459 -23.76 -0.14 6.57
C ALA A 459 -23.41 -1.25 7.58
N ILE A 460 -22.32 -1.08 8.34
CA ILE A 460 -21.90 -2.00 9.40
C ILE A 460 -22.58 -1.60 10.71
N LYS A 461 -23.44 -2.48 11.24
CA LYS A 461 -24.15 -2.22 12.50
C LYS A 461 -23.38 -2.77 13.71
N ASN A 462 -23.62 -2.16 14.88
CA ASN A 462 -23.04 -2.57 16.17
C ASN A 462 -21.51 -2.67 16.17
N LYS A 463 -20.82 -1.76 15.49
CA LYS A 463 -19.34 -1.76 15.34
C LYS A 463 -18.62 -1.80 16.68
N ASP A 464 -19.06 -1.01 17.63
CA ASP A 464 -18.57 -0.93 19.00
C ASP A 464 -18.65 -2.27 19.76
N LYS A 465 -19.79 -2.99 19.62
CA LYS A 465 -19.96 -4.32 20.21
C LYS A 465 -19.11 -5.37 19.55
N ILE A 466 -18.91 -5.28 18.22
CA ILE A 466 -18.02 -6.18 17.48
C ILE A 466 -16.57 -5.97 17.95
N ALA A 467 -16.13 -4.71 18.08
CA ALA A 467 -14.82 -4.38 18.58
C ALA A 467 -14.59 -4.93 19.99
N ALA A 468 -15.54 -4.69 20.91
CA ALA A 468 -15.45 -5.19 22.29
C ALA A 468 -15.37 -6.73 22.35
N LYS A 469 -16.18 -7.45 21.54
CA LYS A 469 -16.13 -8.91 21.44
C LYS A 469 -14.77 -9.42 20.94
N LEU A 470 -14.18 -8.72 19.97
CA LEU A 470 -12.85 -9.04 19.45
C LEU A 470 -11.74 -8.77 20.48
N TYR A 471 -11.83 -7.69 21.24
CA TYR A 471 -10.90 -7.42 22.34
C TYR A 471 -11.02 -8.47 23.44
N GLN A 472 -12.24 -8.86 23.83
CA GLN A 472 -12.45 -9.96 24.78
C GLN A 472 -11.85 -11.27 24.26
N LYS A 473 -12.06 -11.61 22.99
CA LYS A 473 -11.47 -12.79 22.35
C LYS A 473 -9.93 -12.72 22.32
N ALA A 474 -9.35 -11.54 22.15
CA ALA A 474 -7.90 -11.34 22.23
C ALA A 474 -7.35 -11.72 23.61
N LEU A 475 -7.99 -11.27 24.69
CA LEU A 475 -7.60 -11.56 26.07
C LEU A 475 -7.76 -13.04 26.45
N GLN A 476 -8.67 -13.79 25.82
CA GLN A 476 -8.78 -15.24 26.00
C GLN A 476 -7.54 -15.99 25.52
N TYR A 477 -6.81 -15.44 24.53
CA TYR A 477 -5.58 -16.04 24.04
C TYR A 477 -4.35 -15.60 24.83
N HIS A 478 -4.17 -14.28 25.03
CA HIS A 478 -2.98 -13.73 25.68
C HIS A 478 -3.22 -12.29 26.14
N PRO A 479 -2.65 -11.83 27.27
CA PRO A 479 -2.66 -10.43 27.68
C PRO A 479 -2.20 -9.51 26.52
N ASN A 480 -2.93 -8.41 26.32
CA ASN A 480 -2.69 -7.51 25.18
C ASN A 480 -3.12 -6.08 25.54
N ALA A 481 -2.17 -5.14 25.58
CA ALA A 481 -2.43 -3.76 25.98
C ALA A 481 -3.54 -3.10 25.15
N ARG A 482 -3.51 -3.29 23.80
CA ARG A 482 -4.54 -2.75 22.88
C ARG A 482 -5.94 -3.28 23.22
N ALA A 483 -6.06 -4.54 23.61
CA ALA A 483 -7.35 -5.13 23.94
C ALA A 483 -7.89 -4.61 25.27
N TYR A 484 -7.05 -4.47 26.29
CA TYR A 484 -7.43 -3.84 27.58
C TYR A 484 -7.83 -2.38 27.37
N LEU A 485 -7.04 -1.61 26.61
CA LEU A 485 -7.35 -0.22 26.29
C LEU A 485 -8.69 -0.09 25.54
N GLY A 486 -8.89 -0.90 24.51
CA GLY A 486 -10.14 -0.86 23.72
C GLY A 486 -11.37 -1.19 24.56
N LEU A 487 -11.28 -2.15 25.48
CA LEU A 487 -12.36 -2.47 26.42
C LEU A 487 -12.55 -1.37 27.47
N GLY A 488 -11.48 -0.77 27.97
CA GLY A 488 -11.53 0.39 28.88
C GLY A 488 -12.30 1.54 28.25
N ILE A 489 -11.91 1.96 27.02
CA ILE A 489 -12.57 3.03 26.26
C ILE A 489 -14.03 2.66 25.93
N PHE A 490 -14.32 1.42 25.56
CA PHE A 490 -15.68 0.96 25.31
C PHE A 490 -16.59 1.14 26.53
N ASN A 491 -16.11 0.85 27.74
CA ASN A 491 -16.86 1.03 28.97
C ASN A 491 -16.95 2.52 29.36
N GLN A 492 -15.91 3.34 29.13
CA GLN A 492 -16.00 4.81 29.31
C GLN A 492 -17.08 5.43 28.41
N LYS A 493 -17.15 5.05 27.14
CA LYS A 493 -18.23 5.49 26.20
C LYS A 493 -19.64 5.16 26.73
N LYS A 494 -19.75 4.13 27.57
CA LYS A 494 -21.00 3.72 28.24
C LYS A 494 -21.20 4.30 29.63
N GLN A 495 -20.26 5.14 30.08
CA GLN A 495 -20.22 5.70 31.44
C GLN A 495 -20.11 4.64 32.55
N ALA A 496 -19.65 3.42 32.21
CA ALA A 496 -19.39 2.32 33.13
C ALA A 496 -17.92 2.40 33.63
N TYR A 497 -17.61 3.48 34.37
CA TYR A 497 -16.24 3.84 34.73
C TYR A 497 -15.59 2.83 35.67
N GLU A 498 -16.33 2.28 36.64
CA GLU A 498 -15.83 1.22 37.54
C GLU A 498 -15.41 -0.02 36.75
N THR A 499 -16.23 -0.46 35.79
CA THR A 499 -15.88 -1.59 34.92
C THR A 499 -14.64 -1.27 34.07
N SER A 500 -14.50 -0.02 33.62
CA SER A 500 -13.30 0.43 32.89
C SER A 500 -12.06 0.34 33.79
N ILE A 501 -12.16 0.80 35.04
CA ILE A 501 -11.08 0.75 36.03
C ILE A 501 -10.65 -0.70 36.24
N ASP A 502 -11.59 -1.63 36.48
CA ASP A 502 -11.31 -3.04 36.71
C ASP A 502 -10.56 -3.69 35.53
N ILE A 503 -11.00 -3.41 34.30
CA ILE A 503 -10.38 -3.97 33.10
C ILE A 503 -8.99 -3.39 32.86
N VAL A 504 -8.83 -2.07 32.99
CA VAL A 504 -7.55 -1.38 32.75
C VAL A 504 -6.55 -1.73 33.86
N SER A 505 -7.01 -1.92 35.10
CA SER A 505 -6.18 -2.40 36.22
C SER A 505 -5.52 -3.74 35.89
N GLN A 506 -6.31 -4.72 35.40
CA GLN A 506 -5.77 -6.00 34.94
C GLN A 506 -4.73 -5.81 33.80
N GLY A 507 -4.97 -4.85 32.91
CA GLY A 507 -4.00 -4.51 31.85
C GLY A 507 -2.70 -3.96 32.39
N LEU A 508 -2.77 -3.09 33.39
CA LEU A 508 -1.60 -2.48 34.04
C LEU A 508 -0.77 -3.47 34.86
N GLU A 509 -1.33 -4.61 35.32
CA GLU A 509 -0.54 -5.69 35.91
C GLU A 509 0.49 -6.27 34.91
N TYR A 510 0.14 -6.37 33.65
CA TYR A 510 1.03 -6.87 32.57
C TYR A 510 1.84 -5.78 31.88
N PHE A 511 1.30 -4.55 31.81
CA PHE A 511 1.85 -3.42 31.05
C PHE A 511 1.87 -2.14 31.89
N PRO A 512 2.63 -2.12 33.05
CA PRO A 512 2.57 -1.02 34.02
C PRO A 512 3.01 0.33 33.46
N ASP A 513 3.87 0.32 32.44
CA ASP A 513 4.44 1.51 31.81
C ASP A 513 3.75 1.88 30.46
N ASP A 514 2.64 1.21 30.11
CA ASP A 514 1.89 1.59 28.92
C ASP A 514 1.16 2.92 29.13
N GLU A 515 1.55 3.93 28.37
CA GLU A 515 1.03 5.29 28.48
C GLU A 515 -0.49 5.35 28.31
N GLN A 516 -0.98 4.70 27.28
CA GLN A 516 -2.41 4.78 26.92
C GLN A 516 -3.29 4.10 27.96
N LEU A 517 -2.84 3.00 28.55
CA LEU A 517 -3.52 2.35 29.66
C LEU A 517 -3.53 3.24 30.91
N ASN A 518 -2.40 3.87 31.27
CA ASN A 518 -2.33 4.78 32.41
C ASN A 518 -3.24 5.99 32.20
N VAL A 519 -3.29 6.57 31.00
CA VAL A 519 -4.20 7.68 30.68
C VAL A 519 -5.66 7.22 30.74
N CYS A 520 -5.99 6.05 30.19
CA CYS A 520 -7.34 5.50 30.24
C CYS A 520 -7.81 5.25 31.70
N MET A 521 -6.92 4.72 32.55
CA MET A 521 -7.17 4.58 33.99
C MET A 521 -7.48 5.94 34.63
N ALA A 522 -6.62 6.92 34.42
CA ALA A 522 -6.79 8.24 34.98
C ALA A 522 -8.10 8.91 34.54
N VAL A 523 -8.48 8.82 33.27
CA VAL A 523 -9.76 9.34 32.77
C VAL A 523 -10.95 8.68 33.46
N SER A 524 -10.91 7.37 33.68
CA SER A 524 -11.96 6.65 34.42
C SER A 524 -12.06 7.12 35.87
N LEU A 525 -10.90 7.23 36.57
CA LEU A 525 -10.82 7.72 37.95
C LEU A 525 -11.29 9.17 38.09
N MET A 526 -10.96 10.04 37.15
CA MET A 526 -11.46 11.43 37.12
C MET A 526 -12.99 11.46 37.05
N ASN A 527 -13.61 10.60 36.25
CA ASN A 527 -15.05 10.54 36.11
C ASN A 527 -15.77 9.92 37.32
N THR A 528 -15.05 9.19 38.17
CA THR A 528 -15.57 8.73 39.49
C THR A 528 -15.21 9.68 40.64
N GLY A 529 -14.54 10.82 40.37
CA GLY A 529 -14.14 11.80 41.37
C GLY A 529 -12.82 11.49 42.08
N ALA A 530 -12.13 10.42 41.75
CA ALA A 530 -10.86 9.96 42.38
C ALA A 530 -9.64 10.72 41.78
N TYR A 531 -9.65 12.05 41.82
CA TYR A 531 -8.64 12.90 41.16
C TYR A 531 -7.22 12.71 41.69
N GLN A 532 -7.08 12.48 43.00
CA GLN A 532 -5.77 12.24 43.65
C GLN A 532 -5.13 10.93 43.12
N GLU A 533 -5.94 9.90 42.92
CA GLU A 533 -5.47 8.65 42.39
C GLU A 533 -5.15 8.78 40.88
N ALA A 534 -6.00 9.49 40.13
CA ALA A 534 -5.75 9.77 38.72
C ALA A 534 -4.39 10.45 38.48
N LEU A 535 -4.00 11.39 39.34
CA LEU A 535 -2.68 12.04 39.29
C LEU A 535 -1.53 11.05 39.41
N SER A 536 -1.66 9.98 40.21
CA SER A 536 -0.59 8.96 40.37
C SER A 536 -0.25 8.26 39.05
N TYR A 537 -1.22 8.11 38.17
CA TYR A 537 -1.03 7.54 36.82
C TYR A 537 -0.51 8.59 35.83
N LEU A 538 -1.07 9.79 35.82
CA LEU A 538 -0.74 10.85 34.85
C LEU A 538 0.65 11.44 35.06
N LEU A 539 1.10 11.62 36.30
CA LEU A 539 2.40 12.23 36.59
C LEU A 539 3.58 11.43 36.08
N LYS A 540 3.43 10.11 35.88
CA LYS A 540 4.43 9.29 35.20
C LYS A 540 4.75 9.79 33.78
N PHE A 541 3.77 10.41 33.12
CA PHE A 541 3.82 10.87 31.74
C PHE A 541 3.72 12.40 31.59
N GLN A 542 4.07 13.16 32.63
CA GLN A 542 4.02 14.63 32.62
C GLN A 542 4.93 15.32 31.59
N HIS A 543 5.77 14.58 30.90
CA HIS A 543 6.60 15.03 29.79
C HIS A 543 5.87 15.03 28.46
N LEU A 544 4.66 14.49 28.39
CA LEU A 544 3.85 14.41 27.17
C LEU A 544 2.77 15.49 27.16
N GLN A 545 2.68 16.22 26.06
CA GLN A 545 1.72 17.32 25.90
C GLN A 545 0.27 16.89 26.21
N GLN A 546 -0.15 15.73 25.73
CA GLN A 546 -1.51 15.22 25.87
C GLN A 546 -1.95 14.96 27.32
N THR A 547 -1.02 14.71 28.25
CA THR A 547 -1.35 14.45 29.66
C THR A 547 -1.45 15.73 30.49
N LEU A 548 -0.83 16.83 30.05
CA LEU A 548 -0.75 18.07 30.85
C LEU A 548 -2.12 18.67 31.13
N GLY A 549 -3.03 18.66 30.15
CA GLY A 549 -4.40 19.14 30.32
C GLY A 549 -5.19 18.33 31.35
N LEU A 550 -5.02 17.00 31.36
CA LEU A 550 -5.66 16.12 32.34
C LEU A 550 -5.10 16.35 33.75
N ILE A 551 -3.78 16.54 33.88
CA ILE A 551 -3.12 16.88 35.16
C ILE A 551 -3.64 18.22 35.69
N THR A 552 -3.74 19.22 34.83
CA THR A 552 -4.29 20.54 35.18
C THR A 552 -5.72 20.42 35.72
N ASN A 553 -6.58 19.65 35.03
CA ASN A 553 -7.96 19.43 35.45
C ASN A 553 -8.05 18.70 36.82
N CYS A 554 -7.19 17.73 37.07
CA CYS A 554 -7.13 17.05 38.37
C CYS A 554 -6.76 18.03 39.50
N TYR A 555 -5.73 18.87 39.33
CA TYR A 555 -5.35 19.85 40.34
C TYR A 555 -6.44 20.91 40.55
N HIS A 556 -7.14 21.35 39.51
CA HIS A 556 -8.31 22.21 39.66
C HIS A 556 -9.41 21.55 40.49
N ALA A 557 -9.75 20.30 40.21
CA ALA A 557 -10.78 19.58 40.99
C ALA A 557 -10.38 19.36 42.46
N LEU A 558 -9.07 19.31 42.76
CA LEU A 558 -8.53 19.21 44.12
C LEU A 558 -8.32 20.59 44.76
N ASN A 559 -8.69 21.69 44.13
CA ASN A 559 -8.48 23.09 44.56
C ASN A 559 -6.99 23.48 44.76
N ASP A 560 -6.06 22.77 44.11
CA ASP A 560 -4.63 23.13 44.07
C ASP A 560 -4.37 24.01 42.84
N PHE A 561 -4.80 25.26 42.92
CA PHE A 561 -4.75 26.22 41.79
C PHE A 561 -3.32 26.61 41.42
N GLU A 562 -2.37 26.52 42.35
CA GLU A 562 -0.96 26.84 42.10
C GLU A 562 -0.36 25.79 41.14
N LYS A 563 -0.51 24.50 41.44
CA LYS A 563 -0.05 23.42 40.57
C LYS A 563 -0.84 23.39 39.26
N ALA A 564 -2.15 23.64 39.28
CA ALA A 564 -2.94 23.71 38.06
C ALA A 564 -2.37 24.77 37.09
N ALA A 565 -2.09 25.99 37.59
CA ALA A 565 -1.50 27.06 36.77
C ALA A 565 -0.10 26.72 36.25
N ALA A 566 0.73 26.02 37.05
CA ALA A 566 2.05 25.56 36.64
C ALA A 566 1.98 24.58 35.48
N PHE A 567 1.09 23.58 35.54
CA PHE A 567 0.92 22.60 34.47
C PHE A 567 0.24 23.16 33.24
N GLN A 568 -0.68 24.11 33.39
CA GLN A 568 -1.27 24.86 32.28
C GLN A 568 -0.21 25.64 31.50
N LYS A 569 0.65 26.38 32.19
CA LYS A 569 1.78 27.12 31.58
C LYS A 569 2.71 26.18 30.83
N LYS A 570 2.98 24.98 31.41
CA LYS A 570 3.78 23.94 30.75
C LYS A 570 3.12 23.44 29.47
N ALA A 571 1.78 23.24 29.45
CA ALA A 571 1.04 22.83 28.25
C ALA A 571 1.10 23.91 27.15
N GLU A 572 0.98 25.18 27.49
CA GLU A 572 1.07 26.33 26.57
C GLU A 572 2.46 26.44 25.92
N SER A 573 3.53 26.19 26.70
CA SER A 573 4.90 26.22 26.17
C SER A 573 5.18 25.12 25.09
N PHE A 574 4.47 23.99 25.13
CA PHE A 574 4.56 22.96 24.09
C PHE A 574 3.85 23.34 22.78
N GLN A 575 2.91 24.30 22.80
CA GLN A 575 2.23 24.77 21.58
C GLN A 575 3.06 25.83 20.83
N GLN A 576 4.05 26.43 21.49
CA GLN A 576 4.90 27.47 20.90
C GLN A 576 6.25 26.96 20.39
N ALA A 577 6.60 25.70 20.70
CA ALA A 577 7.82 25.02 20.23
C ALA A 577 7.50 24.07 19.06
#